data_eaf3351cba5de9ebeae648fa2941feb9
#
_entry.id   eaf3351cba5de9ebeae648fa2941feb9
#
_cell.length_a   1.000
_cell.length_b   1.000
_cell.length_c   1.000
_cell.angle_alpha   90.00
_cell.angle_beta   90.00
_cell.angle_gamma   90.00
#
_symmetry.space_group_name_H-M   'P 1'
#
loop_
_entity.id
_entity.type
_entity.pdbx_description
1 polymer ?
#
loop_
_entity_poly.entity_id
_entity_poly.type
_entity_poly.pdbx_seq_one_letter_code
_entity_poly.pdbx_strand_id
1 'polypeptide(L)'
;PAYYKWTQWLFSKLYEHGLAEHRLASVKWCPKDQTVLANEQVVDGTCERCGTEVEEKSLTQWFLKITDYAKRLLTDLDPLPWREDIKDAQRAWIGESEGAKLSFPISTRSNLVETEPVSIEVFTTRPDTLFGATYVVLAPEHPFVKYGLTMSAFNNDAEVEKYVKQTSQKTERERSENKQKTGVKLEGVMAINPATKQVI
;
A
#
# COMPACT_ATOMS: atom_id res chain seq x y z
N PRO A 1 3.87 -33.98 -18.57
CA PRO A 1 4.94 -34.05 -17.56
C PRO A 1 6.30 -33.54 -18.07
N ALA A 2 6.66 -33.77 -19.34
CA ALA A 2 7.95 -33.36 -19.87
C ALA A 2 8.10 -31.84 -20.06
N TYR A 3 7.01 -31.11 -20.20
CA TYR A 3 7.02 -29.67 -20.48
C TYR A 3 7.17 -28.81 -19.23
N TYR A 4 6.41 -29.08 -18.15
CA TYR A 4 6.42 -28.22 -16.95
C TYR A 4 7.75 -28.23 -16.19
N LYS A 5 8.64 -29.20 -16.42
CA LYS A 5 9.97 -29.22 -15.82
C LYS A 5 10.78 -27.94 -16.12
N TRP A 6 10.56 -27.32 -17.27
CA TRP A 6 11.23 -26.08 -17.65
C TRP A 6 10.73 -24.88 -16.86
N THR A 7 9.43 -24.84 -16.56
CA THR A 7 8.86 -23.82 -15.64
C THR A 7 9.40 -24.00 -14.22
N GLN A 8 9.52 -25.23 -13.74
CA GLN A 8 10.11 -25.53 -12.44
C GLN A 8 11.60 -25.16 -12.41
N TRP A 9 12.34 -25.49 -13.47
CA TRP A 9 13.74 -25.12 -13.60
C TRP A 9 13.93 -23.59 -13.60
N LEU A 10 13.11 -22.86 -14.35
CA LEU A 10 13.14 -21.39 -14.38
C LEU A 10 12.87 -20.81 -13.00
N PHE A 11 11.84 -21.30 -12.30
CA PHE A 11 11.52 -20.87 -10.94
C PHE A 11 12.70 -21.11 -9.98
N SER A 12 13.32 -22.31 -10.05
CA SER A 12 14.48 -22.62 -9.23
C SER A 12 15.65 -21.65 -9.52
N LYS A 13 15.87 -21.29 -10.78
CA LYS A 13 16.88 -20.29 -11.16
C LYS A 13 16.55 -18.89 -10.61
N LEU A 14 15.29 -18.45 -10.67
CA LEU A 14 14.88 -17.18 -10.07
C LEU A 14 15.11 -17.19 -8.55
N TYR A 15 14.81 -18.29 -7.88
CA TYR A 15 15.06 -18.44 -6.45
C TYR A 15 16.55 -18.43 -6.10
N GLU A 16 17.38 -19.22 -6.82
CA GLU A 16 18.85 -19.26 -6.64
C GLU A 16 19.50 -17.87 -6.80
N HIS A 17 18.94 -17.02 -7.69
CA HIS A 17 19.43 -15.66 -7.91
C HIS A 17 18.77 -14.61 -6.96
N GLY A 18 17.98 -15.03 -5.98
CA GLY A 18 17.34 -14.15 -5.01
C GLY A 18 16.19 -13.32 -5.58
N LEU A 19 15.70 -13.65 -6.78
CA LEU A 19 14.59 -12.97 -7.46
C LEU A 19 13.21 -13.50 -7.09
N ALA A 20 13.14 -14.63 -6.39
CA ALA A 20 11.91 -15.17 -5.81
C ALA A 20 12.07 -15.25 -4.29
N GLU A 21 11.06 -14.82 -3.55
CA GLU A 21 11.03 -14.87 -2.09
C GLU A 21 9.71 -15.43 -1.58
N HIS A 22 9.76 -16.08 -0.43
CA HIS A 22 8.60 -16.65 0.24
C HIS A 22 8.32 -15.82 1.49
N ARG A 23 7.24 -15.01 1.48
CA ARG A 23 6.93 -14.10 2.58
C ARG A 23 5.44 -14.03 2.89
N LEU A 24 5.12 -13.59 4.10
CA LEU A 24 3.75 -13.35 4.53
C LEU A 24 3.17 -12.14 3.77
N ALA A 25 1.96 -12.31 3.23
CA ALA A 25 1.23 -11.24 2.57
C ALA A 25 -0.27 -11.38 2.78
N SER A 26 -0.98 -10.26 2.76
CA SER A 26 -2.44 -10.26 2.74
C SER A 26 -2.94 -10.70 1.37
N VAL A 27 -3.88 -11.64 1.37
CA VAL A 27 -4.51 -12.19 0.16
C VAL A 27 -6.01 -12.16 0.32
N LYS A 28 -6.73 -12.06 -0.81
CA LYS A 28 -8.18 -12.23 -0.83
C LYS A 28 -8.51 -13.71 -0.73
N TRP A 29 -9.31 -14.07 0.26
CA TRP A 29 -9.64 -15.46 0.59
C TRP A 29 -11.14 -15.71 0.50
N CYS A 30 -11.52 -16.75 -0.23
CA CYS A 30 -12.90 -17.25 -0.22
C CYS A 30 -13.04 -18.33 0.87
N PRO A 31 -13.80 -18.10 1.95
CA PRO A 31 -13.95 -19.09 3.03
C PRO A 31 -14.73 -20.33 2.60
N LYS A 32 -15.65 -20.21 1.63
CA LYS A 32 -16.44 -21.33 1.11
C LYS A 32 -15.63 -22.20 0.17
N ASP A 33 -14.94 -21.62 -0.82
CA ASP A 33 -14.13 -22.36 -1.78
C ASP A 33 -12.73 -22.71 -1.24
N GLN A 34 -12.38 -22.18 -0.05
CA GLN A 34 -11.09 -22.37 0.63
C GLN A 34 -9.89 -22.11 -0.30
N THR A 35 -9.95 -21.01 -1.05
CA THR A 35 -8.94 -20.64 -2.03
C THR A 35 -8.60 -19.16 -2.00
N VAL A 36 -7.38 -18.85 -2.43
CA VAL A 36 -6.93 -17.47 -2.68
C VAL A 36 -7.53 -16.99 -4.01
N LEU A 37 -8.02 -15.76 -4.02
CA LEU A 37 -8.59 -15.10 -5.19
C LEU A 37 -7.66 -14.02 -5.72
N ALA A 38 -7.55 -13.92 -7.03
CA ALA A 38 -7.00 -12.74 -7.69
C ALA A 38 -7.99 -11.56 -7.57
N ASN A 39 -7.49 -10.33 -7.74
CA ASN A 39 -8.35 -9.15 -7.62
C ASN A 39 -9.52 -9.17 -8.61
N GLU A 40 -9.30 -9.70 -9.82
CA GLU A 40 -10.29 -9.83 -10.88
C GLU A 40 -11.41 -10.85 -10.54
N GLN A 41 -11.16 -11.74 -9.60
CA GLN A 41 -12.11 -12.75 -9.14
C GLN A 41 -12.97 -12.28 -7.97
N VAL A 42 -12.79 -11.04 -7.54
CA VAL A 42 -13.60 -10.40 -6.52
C VAL A 42 -14.51 -9.37 -7.17
N VAL A 43 -15.81 -9.62 -7.17
CA VAL A 43 -16.83 -8.74 -7.73
C VAL A 43 -17.71 -8.24 -6.59
N ASP A 44 -17.77 -6.93 -6.41
CA ASP A 44 -18.55 -6.27 -5.33
C ASP A 44 -18.28 -6.86 -3.93
N GLY A 45 -17.00 -7.17 -3.64
CA GLY A 45 -16.59 -7.76 -2.36
C GLY A 45 -16.90 -9.25 -2.21
N THR A 46 -17.42 -9.90 -3.25
CA THR A 46 -17.79 -11.32 -3.24
C THR A 46 -16.98 -12.16 -4.23
N CYS A 47 -16.88 -13.46 -3.96
CA CYS A 47 -16.24 -14.42 -4.86
C CYS A 47 -17.05 -14.58 -6.14
N GLU A 48 -16.44 -14.42 -7.32
CA GLU A 48 -17.08 -14.58 -8.63
C GLU A 48 -17.75 -15.95 -8.85
N ARG A 49 -17.24 -17.00 -8.16
CA ARG A 49 -17.72 -18.38 -8.33
C ARG A 49 -18.90 -18.71 -7.45
N CYS A 50 -18.84 -18.34 -6.17
CA CYS A 50 -19.82 -18.82 -5.20
C CYS A 50 -20.62 -17.70 -4.53
N GLY A 51 -20.35 -16.42 -4.82
CA GLY A 51 -21.04 -15.27 -4.27
C GLY A 51 -20.85 -15.04 -2.76
N THR A 52 -19.90 -15.76 -2.13
CA THR A 52 -19.60 -15.59 -0.71
C THR A 52 -18.72 -14.38 -0.51
N GLU A 53 -18.95 -13.61 0.56
CA GLU A 53 -18.13 -12.46 0.94
C GLU A 53 -16.66 -12.87 1.11
N VAL A 54 -15.76 -12.07 0.55
CA VAL A 54 -14.32 -12.34 0.53
C VAL A 54 -13.68 -11.75 1.77
N GLU A 55 -12.82 -12.52 2.41
CA GLU A 55 -12.05 -12.11 3.59
C GLU A 55 -10.60 -11.79 3.22
N GLU A 56 -9.98 -10.89 3.97
CA GLU A 56 -8.52 -10.72 3.93
C GLU A 56 -7.85 -11.70 4.89
N LYS A 57 -6.92 -12.50 4.36
CA LYS A 57 -6.17 -13.48 5.15
C LYS A 57 -4.67 -13.32 4.89
N SER A 58 -3.88 -13.31 5.96
CA SER A 58 -2.43 -13.33 5.84
C SER A 58 -1.92 -14.75 5.62
N LEU A 59 -1.36 -14.99 4.44
CA LEU A 59 -0.76 -16.27 4.06
C LEU A 59 0.65 -16.06 3.52
N THR A 60 1.50 -17.06 3.72
CA THR A 60 2.83 -17.08 3.12
C THR A 60 2.72 -17.41 1.63
N GLN A 61 3.23 -16.52 0.79
CA GLN A 61 3.13 -16.61 -0.68
C GLN A 61 4.50 -16.40 -1.33
N TRP A 62 4.64 -16.92 -2.55
CA TRP A 62 5.80 -16.65 -3.40
C TRP A 62 5.63 -15.32 -4.11
N PHE A 63 6.69 -14.51 -4.08
CA PHE A 63 6.79 -13.24 -4.79
C PHE A 63 8.00 -13.23 -5.70
N LEU A 64 7.84 -12.67 -6.89
CA LEU A 64 8.94 -12.35 -7.79
C LEU A 64 9.31 -10.88 -7.64
N LYS A 65 10.59 -10.59 -7.42
CA LYS A 65 11.11 -9.22 -7.23
C LYS A 65 11.26 -8.50 -8.57
N ILE A 66 10.16 -8.29 -9.27
CA ILE A 66 10.15 -7.67 -10.60
C ILE A 66 10.66 -6.22 -10.57
N THR A 67 10.48 -5.51 -9.46
CA THR A 67 10.90 -4.11 -9.28
C THR A 67 12.41 -3.93 -9.23
N ASP A 68 13.19 -4.96 -8.95
CA ASP A 68 14.66 -4.92 -8.95
C ASP A 68 15.24 -4.61 -10.35
N TYR A 69 14.43 -4.85 -11.38
CA TYR A 69 14.79 -4.55 -12.77
C TYR A 69 14.27 -3.20 -13.28
N ALA A 70 13.50 -2.45 -12.50
CA ALA A 70 12.84 -1.22 -12.95
C ALA A 70 13.85 -0.21 -13.52
N LYS A 71 14.93 0.07 -12.78
CA LYS A 71 15.98 1.00 -13.23
C LYS A 71 16.68 0.50 -14.50
N ARG A 72 17.00 -0.80 -14.56
CA ARG A 72 17.64 -1.39 -15.72
C ARG A 72 16.73 -1.37 -16.95
N LEU A 73 15.44 -1.64 -16.78
CA LEU A 73 14.44 -1.53 -17.85
C LEU A 73 14.38 -0.12 -18.44
N LEU A 74 14.57 0.93 -17.63
CA LEU A 74 14.64 2.31 -18.12
C LEU A 74 15.92 2.58 -18.90
N THR A 75 17.09 2.23 -18.35
CA THR A 75 18.39 2.49 -19.00
C THR A 75 18.58 1.69 -20.28
N ASP A 76 18.09 0.45 -20.34
CA ASP A 76 18.19 -0.42 -21.49
C ASP A 76 17.25 0.00 -22.65
N LEU A 77 16.36 0.97 -22.45
CA LEU A 77 15.53 1.55 -23.53
C LEU A 77 16.35 2.43 -24.48
N ASP A 78 17.33 3.16 -23.96
CA ASP A 78 18.05 4.19 -24.73
C ASP A 78 18.75 3.64 -25.99
N PRO A 79 19.49 2.53 -25.95
CA PRO A 79 20.17 1.96 -27.12
C PRO A 79 19.22 1.24 -28.09
N LEU A 80 17.93 1.03 -27.76
CA LEU A 80 17.01 0.30 -28.63
C LEU A 80 16.62 1.16 -29.85
N PRO A 81 16.56 0.59 -31.06
CA PRO A 81 16.13 1.29 -32.26
C PRO A 81 14.59 1.40 -32.34
N TRP A 82 13.95 1.71 -31.20
CA TRP A 82 12.51 1.87 -31.13
C TRP A 82 12.10 3.33 -31.33
N ARG A 83 10.86 3.54 -31.76
CA ARG A 83 10.27 4.88 -31.85
C ARG A 83 10.19 5.50 -30.43
N GLU A 84 10.42 6.81 -30.37
CA GLU A 84 10.47 7.52 -29.08
C GLU A 84 9.14 7.50 -28.34
N ASP A 85 8.02 7.56 -29.04
CA ASP A 85 6.68 7.47 -28.41
C ASP A 85 6.48 6.13 -27.65
N ILE A 86 7.06 5.02 -28.18
CA ILE A 86 7.04 3.72 -27.51
C ILE A 86 7.94 3.73 -26.28
N LYS A 87 9.14 4.30 -26.40
CA LYS A 87 10.06 4.41 -25.25
C LYS A 87 9.47 5.29 -24.15
N ASP A 88 8.82 6.39 -24.51
CA ASP A 88 8.16 7.28 -23.56
C ASP A 88 6.99 6.60 -22.85
N ALA A 89 6.22 5.79 -23.56
CA ALA A 89 5.18 4.97 -22.94
C ALA A 89 5.76 3.97 -21.92
N GLN A 90 6.91 3.35 -22.22
CA GLN A 90 7.60 2.43 -21.29
C GLN A 90 8.16 3.20 -20.07
N ARG A 91 8.78 4.36 -20.28
CA ARG A 91 9.27 5.22 -19.20
C ARG A 91 8.13 5.66 -18.28
N ALA A 92 7.01 6.09 -18.85
CA ALA A 92 5.81 6.49 -18.12
C ALA A 92 5.19 5.31 -17.34
N TRP A 93 5.21 4.10 -17.90
CA TRP A 93 4.69 2.90 -17.23
C TRP A 93 5.52 2.52 -16.00
N ILE A 94 6.83 2.57 -16.09
CA ILE A 94 7.72 2.29 -14.95
C ILE A 94 7.61 3.40 -13.91
N GLY A 95 7.51 4.67 -14.34
CA GLY A 95 7.18 5.80 -13.48
C GLY A 95 8.26 6.08 -12.44
N GLU A 96 9.53 6.16 -12.84
CA GLU A 96 10.59 6.59 -11.92
C GLU A 96 10.27 7.96 -11.34
N SER A 97 10.28 8.07 -10.02
CA SER A 97 10.03 9.33 -9.32
C SER A 97 11.12 9.59 -8.30
N GLU A 98 11.64 10.81 -8.29
CA GLU A 98 12.60 11.29 -7.31
C GLU A 98 11.89 12.18 -6.28
N GLY A 99 12.22 12.02 -5.00
CA GLY A 99 11.56 12.76 -3.94
C GLY A 99 12.23 12.58 -2.59
N ALA A 100 11.59 13.12 -1.55
CA ALA A 100 12.08 13.07 -0.18
C ALA A 100 11.15 12.29 0.74
N LYS A 101 11.74 11.57 1.69
CA LYS A 101 11.01 11.04 2.86
C LYS A 101 10.96 12.10 3.94
N LEU A 102 9.78 12.34 4.46
CA LEU A 102 9.52 13.29 5.54
C LEU A 102 8.94 12.54 6.73
N SER A 103 9.37 12.90 7.94
CA SER A 103 8.87 12.30 9.17
C SER A 103 8.07 13.35 9.94
N PHE A 104 6.79 13.05 10.20
CA PHE A 104 5.88 13.86 10.98
C PHE A 104 5.78 13.29 12.40
N PRO A 105 6.39 13.90 13.41
CA PRO A 105 6.19 13.49 14.79
C PRO A 105 4.72 13.62 15.19
N ILE A 106 4.22 12.65 15.94
CA ILE A 106 2.85 12.61 16.43
C ILE A 106 2.83 13.04 17.88
N SER A 107 1.94 13.98 18.20
CA SER A 107 1.59 14.36 19.56
C SER A 107 0.23 13.74 19.93
N THR A 108 0.19 12.97 21.00
CA THR A 108 -1.03 12.42 21.58
C THR A 108 -1.20 12.98 22.99
N ARG A 109 -2.45 13.19 23.43
CA ARG A 109 -2.75 13.62 24.82
C ARG A 109 -2.49 12.53 25.85
N SER A 110 -2.58 11.28 25.47
CA SER A 110 -2.19 10.17 26.33
C SER A 110 -0.74 9.81 26.01
N ASN A 111 0.11 9.82 27.02
CA ASN A 111 1.50 9.36 26.95
C ASN A 111 1.55 7.84 26.63
N LEU A 112 1.04 7.45 25.46
CA LEU A 112 0.96 6.05 25.05
C LEU A 112 2.32 5.43 24.72
N VAL A 113 3.38 6.24 24.70
CA VAL A 113 4.73 5.73 24.48
C VAL A 113 5.71 6.52 25.34
N GLU A 114 6.10 5.96 26.47
CA GLU A 114 7.15 6.53 27.35
C GLU A 114 8.56 6.41 26.75
N THR A 115 8.76 5.75 25.61
CA THR A 115 10.10 5.36 25.17
C THR A 115 10.55 5.87 23.81
N GLU A 116 9.66 6.16 22.85
CA GLU A 116 10.07 6.73 21.55
C GLU A 116 8.97 7.61 20.92
N PRO A 117 9.31 8.75 20.31
CA PRO A 117 8.34 9.58 19.62
C PRO A 117 7.79 8.84 18.39
N VAL A 118 6.50 8.53 18.39
CA VAL A 118 5.84 7.97 17.21
C VAL A 118 5.87 8.99 16.09
N SER A 119 6.32 8.58 14.91
CA SER A 119 6.32 9.42 13.71
C SER A 119 5.68 8.71 12.53
N ILE A 120 5.07 9.50 11.65
CA ILE A 120 4.53 9.03 10.38
C ILE A 120 5.50 9.43 9.29
N GLU A 121 6.03 8.44 8.57
CA GLU A 121 6.85 8.67 7.39
C GLU A 121 5.97 8.82 6.16
N VAL A 122 6.22 9.86 5.39
CA VAL A 122 5.58 10.10 4.09
C VAL A 122 6.65 10.31 3.02
N PHE A 123 6.35 9.89 1.80
CA PHE A 123 7.15 10.20 0.63
C PHE A 123 6.47 11.29 -0.18
N THR A 124 7.24 12.28 -0.66
CA THR A 124 6.74 13.34 -1.54
C THR A 124 7.74 13.68 -2.63
N THR A 125 7.24 13.90 -3.83
CA THR A 125 8.02 14.47 -4.95
C THR A 125 8.10 16.02 -4.88
N ARG A 126 7.33 16.64 -3.97
CA ARG A 126 7.25 18.08 -3.80
C ARG A 126 7.53 18.51 -2.35
N PRO A 127 8.77 18.32 -1.84
CA PRO A 127 9.11 18.71 -0.47
C PRO A 127 8.99 20.22 -0.22
N ASP A 128 9.06 21.03 -1.25
CA ASP A 128 8.87 22.47 -1.23
C ASP A 128 7.47 22.89 -0.73
N THR A 129 6.45 22.05 -0.91
CA THR A 129 5.08 22.33 -0.45
C THR A 129 4.86 22.08 1.04
N LEU A 130 5.85 21.53 1.74
CA LEU A 130 5.75 21.15 3.15
C LEU A 130 5.37 22.32 4.07
N PHE A 131 5.83 23.53 3.76
CA PHE A 131 5.52 24.75 4.53
C PHE A 131 4.02 25.09 4.53
N GLY A 132 3.29 24.66 3.51
CA GLY A 132 1.83 24.84 3.39
C GLY A 132 1.00 23.65 3.87
N ALA A 133 1.62 22.60 4.43
CA ALA A 133 0.89 21.45 4.92
C ALA A 133 0.09 21.80 6.19
N THR A 134 -1.21 21.55 6.15
CA THR A 134 -2.15 21.85 7.25
C THR A 134 -2.76 20.62 7.89
N TYR A 135 -2.59 19.43 7.30
CA TYR A 135 -3.01 18.14 7.85
C TYR A 135 -2.25 16.98 7.19
N VAL A 136 -2.28 15.82 7.83
CA VAL A 136 -1.75 14.56 7.31
C VAL A 136 -2.90 13.58 7.11
N VAL A 137 -2.94 12.90 5.95
CA VAL A 137 -3.95 11.88 5.64
C VAL A 137 -3.34 10.51 5.73
N LEU A 138 -4.03 9.59 6.40
CA LEU A 138 -3.65 8.19 6.51
C LEU A 138 -4.66 7.30 5.80
N ALA A 139 -4.16 6.23 5.19
CA ALA A 139 -5.04 5.18 4.72
C ALA A 139 -5.70 4.47 5.91
N PRO A 140 -6.95 3.99 5.78
CA PRO A 140 -7.63 3.25 6.85
C PRO A 140 -6.86 2.00 7.32
N GLU A 141 -6.09 1.41 6.42
CA GLU A 141 -5.26 0.22 6.67
C GLU A 141 -3.90 0.53 7.33
N HIS A 142 -3.56 1.81 7.49
CA HIS A 142 -2.27 2.22 8.05
C HIS A 142 -2.04 1.63 9.45
N PRO A 143 -0.84 1.12 9.76
CA PRO A 143 -0.55 0.48 11.06
C PRO A 143 -0.88 1.39 12.25
N PHE A 144 -0.63 2.69 12.13
CA PHE A 144 -0.96 3.67 13.17
C PHE A 144 -2.48 3.73 13.47
N VAL A 145 -3.34 3.65 12.44
CA VAL A 145 -4.81 3.65 12.63
C VAL A 145 -5.25 2.36 13.32
N LYS A 146 -4.76 1.20 12.85
CA LYS A 146 -5.08 -0.10 13.45
C LYS A 146 -4.63 -0.19 14.91
N TYR A 147 -3.42 0.24 15.20
CA TYR A 147 -2.88 0.25 16.56
C TYR A 147 -3.66 1.22 17.45
N GLY A 148 -3.94 2.43 16.95
CA GLY A 148 -4.70 3.44 17.67
C GLY A 148 -6.10 2.96 18.09
N LEU A 149 -6.84 2.29 17.19
CA LEU A 149 -8.13 1.67 17.50
C LEU A 149 -8.01 0.56 18.56
N THR A 150 -6.96 -0.27 18.50
CA THR A 150 -6.73 -1.33 19.49
C THR A 150 -6.46 -0.76 20.88
N MET A 151 -5.82 0.39 20.97
CA MET A 151 -5.45 1.06 22.21
C MET A 151 -6.47 2.12 22.66
N SER A 152 -7.58 2.29 21.94
CA SER A 152 -8.57 3.34 22.19
C SER A 152 -7.94 4.74 22.26
N ALA A 153 -7.07 5.03 21.28
CA ALA A 153 -6.25 6.24 21.29
C ALA A 153 -6.97 7.48 20.73
N PHE A 154 -8.09 7.30 20.03
CA PHE A 154 -8.84 8.38 19.42
C PHE A 154 -10.08 8.71 20.26
N ASN A 155 -10.42 10.00 20.39
CA ASN A 155 -11.61 10.40 21.12
C ASN A 155 -12.91 9.97 20.41
N ASN A 156 -12.80 9.61 19.12
CA ASN A 156 -13.93 9.19 18.27
C ASN A 156 -13.72 7.78 17.67
N ASP A 157 -13.16 6.83 18.42
CA ASP A 157 -12.87 5.47 17.98
C ASP A 157 -14.01 4.79 17.23
N ALA A 158 -15.25 4.92 17.73
CA ALA A 158 -16.43 4.30 17.11
C ALA A 158 -16.70 4.81 15.69
N GLU A 159 -16.47 6.09 15.44
CA GLU A 159 -16.62 6.70 14.11
C GLU A 159 -15.50 6.25 13.18
N VAL A 160 -14.27 6.21 13.68
CA VAL A 160 -13.08 5.74 12.94
C VAL A 160 -13.24 4.27 12.56
N GLU A 161 -13.65 3.41 13.49
CA GLU A 161 -13.88 1.98 13.25
C GLU A 161 -14.98 1.76 12.19
N LYS A 162 -16.08 2.49 12.29
CA LYS A 162 -17.16 2.45 11.28
C LYS A 162 -16.64 2.83 9.89
N TYR A 163 -15.83 3.89 9.79
CA TYR A 163 -15.26 4.34 8.53
C TYR A 163 -14.28 3.32 7.96
N VAL A 164 -13.42 2.73 8.79
CA VAL A 164 -12.48 1.67 8.39
C VAL A 164 -13.23 0.48 7.82
N LYS A 165 -14.29 0.00 8.49
CA LYS A 165 -15.13 -1.10 8.01
C LYS A 165 -15.82 -0.78 6.68
N GLN A 166 -16.39 0.40 6.52
CA GLN A 166 -17.04 0.82 5.27
C GLN A 166 -16.06 0.92 4.10
N THR A 167 -14.84 1.37 4.41
CA THR A 167 -13.83 1.57 3.36
C THR A 167 -13.16 0.25 2.98
N SER A 168 -13.00 -0.71 3.89
CA SER A 168 -12.44 -2.03 3.59
C SER A 168 -13.31 -2.85 2.63
N GLN A 169 -14.61 -2.57 2.56
CA GLN A 169 -15.53 -3.22 1.60
C GLN A 169 -15.37 -2.68 0.16
N LYS A 170 -14.72 -1.51 -0.02
CA LYS A 170 -14.54 -0.90 -1.34
C LYS A 170 -13.25 -1.40 -1.98
N THR A 171 -13.30 -1.69 -3.27
CA THR A 171 -12.11 -2.01 -4.06
C THR A 171 -11.20 -0.78 -4.21
N GLU A 172 -9.92 -1.01 -4.46
CA GLU A 172 -8.94 0.07 -4.71
C GLU A 172 -9.35 0.94 -5.90
N ARG A 173 -9.92 0.33 -6.93
CA ARG A 173 -10.45 1.01 -8.12
C ARG A 173 -11.60 1.94 -7.77
N GLU A 174 -12.59 1.50 -7.01
CA GLU A 174 -13.72 2.33 -6.56
C GLU A 174 -13.25 3.50 -5.70
N ARG A 175 -12.23 3.29 -4.84
CA ARG A 175 -11.62 4.37 -4.05
C ARG A 175 -10.91 5.40 -4.92
N SER A 176 -10.26 4.96 -5.99
CA SER A 176 -9.51 5.80 -6.93
C SER A 176 -10.45 6.59 -7.86
N GLU A 177 -11.46 5.94 -8.44
CA GLU A 177 -12.40 6.53 -9.42
C GLU A 177 -13.44 7.45 -8.75
N ASN A 178 -13.71 7.29 -7.46
CA ASN A 178 -14.69 8.10 -6.75
C ASN A 178 -14.18 9.56 -6.62
N LYS A 179 -14.86 10.47 -7.29
CA LYS A 179 -14.55 11.91 -7.27
C LYS A 179 -14.83 12.56 -5.91
N GLN A 180 -15.75 11.98 -5.13
CA GLN A 180 -16.08 12.48 -3.79
C GLN A 180 -15.12 11.90 -2.76
N LYS A 181 -14.19 12.74 -2.29
CA LYS A 181 -13.27 12.35 -1.23
C LYS A 181 -14.03 12.28 0.10
N THR A 182 -13.84 11.17 0.82
CA THR A 182 -14.41 10.95 2.16
C THR A 182 -13.28 10.74 3.15
N GLY A 183 -13.52 11.05 4.41
CA GLY A 183 -12.54 10.88 5.48
C GLY A 183 -13.16 11.14 6.85
N VAL A 184 -12.49 10.65 7.88
CA VAL A 184 -12.84 10.89 9.29
C VAL A 184 -11.60 11.46 9.99
N LYS A 185 -11.81 12.49 10.80
CA LYS A 185 -10.73 13.08 11.60
C LYS A 185 -10.35 12.12 12.74
N LEU A 186 -9.06 11.95 12.98
CA LEU A 186 -8.55 11.25 14.15
C LEU A 186 -8.48 12.25 15.32
N GLU A 187 -9.49 12.26 16.18
CA GLU A 187 -9.54 13.20 17.29
C GLU A 187 -8.64 12.78 18.45
N GLY A 188 -7.96 13.75 19.06
CA GLY A 188 -7.01 13.50 20.16
C GLY A 188 -5.57 13.23 19.70
N VAL A 189 -5.33 13.20 18.38
CA VAL A 189 -4.03 13.01 17.78
C VAL A 189 -3.73 14.17 16.85
N MET A 190 -2.49 14.66 16.86
CA MET A 190 -2.03 15.76 16.03
C MET A 190 -0.64 15.45 15.49
N ALA A 191 -0.36 15.89 14.28
CA ALA A 191 0.97 15.79 13.69
C ALA A 191 1.72 17.13 13.86
N ILE A 192 3.05 17.07 13.89
CA ILE A 192 3.91 18.26 13.91
C ILE A 192 4.57 18.38 12.55
N ASN A 193 4.35 19.52 11.89
CA ASN A 193 5.00 19.80 10.62
C ASN A 193 6.52 19.91 10.84
N PRO A 194 7.35 19.07 10.20
CA PRO A 194 8.78 19.02 10.46
C PRO A 194 9.53 20.30 10.05
N ALA A 195 8.98 21.09 9.10
CA ALA A 195 9.59 22.35 8.65
C ALA A 195 9.19 23.54 9.52
N THR A 196 7.89 23.73 9.75
CA THR A 196 7.37 24.90 10.47
C THR A 196 7.29 24.71 11.98
N LYS A 197 7.37 23.46 12.46
CA LYS A 197 7.15 23.06 13.87
C LYS A 197 5.74 23.35 14.39
N GLN A 198 4.83 23.69 13.50
CA GLN A 198 3.43 23.90 13.84
C GLN A 198 2.69 22.57 13.98
N VAL A 199 1.73 22.56 14.86
CA VAL A 199 0.78 21.44 15.04
C VAL A 199 -0.27 21.51 13.93
N ILE A 200 -0.50 20.39 13.26
CA ILE A 200 -1.42 20.25 12.11
C ILE A 200 -2.33 19.03 12.29
#